data_720af453262b97d017d29d7379f697cf
#
_entry.id   720af453262b97d017d29d7379f697cf
#
_cell.length_a   1.000
_cell.length_b   1.000
_cell.length_c   1.000
_cell.angle_alpha   90.00
_cell.angle_beta   90.00
_cell.angle_gamma   90.00
#
_symmetry.space_group_name_H-M   'P 1'
#
loop_
_entity.id
_entity.type
_entity.pdbx_description
1 polymer ?
#
loop_
_entity_poly.entity_id
_entity_poly.type
_entity_poly.pdbx_seq_one_letter_code
_entity_poly.pdbx_strand_id
1 'polypeptide(L)' 'MFKNQSKYEPVVETEDGNATSTKYAVYLKGFNYKTFKPTAGWEKIATVDTEEEAKQKCVDILPQDDKQDA' A
#
# COMPACT_ATOMS: atom_id res chain seq x y z
N MET A 1 20.02 -2.56 6.58
CA MET A 1 19.19 -1.80 5.63
C MET A 1 17.95 -2.58 5.26
N PHE A 2 16.83 -1.91 5.24
CA PHE A 2 15.58 -2.59 4.95
C PHE A 2 15.26 -2.53 3.47
N LYS A 3 14.74 -3.63 2.97
CA LYS A 3 14.27 -3.68 1.61
C LYS A 3 12.77 -3.66 1.64
N ASN A 4 12.19 -2.50 1.39
CA ASN A 4 10.76 -2.38 1.46
C ASN A 4 10.10 -2.92 0.21
N GLN A 5 8.94 -3.47 0.42
CA GLN A 5 8.08 -3.93 -0.67
C GLN A 5 6.71 -3.36 -0.47
N SER A 6 6.01 -3.15 -1.55
CA SER A 6 4.66 -2.64 -1.48
C SER A 6 3.78 -3.40 -2.46
N LYS A 7 2.49 -3.42 -2.16
CA LYS A 7 1.52 -4.01 -3.05
C LYS A 7 0.16 -3.42 -2.74
N TYR A 8 -0.79 -3.66 -3.63
CA TYR A 8 -2.16 -3.28 -3.37
C TYR A 8 -3.08 -4.40 -3.82
N GLU A 9 -4.25 -4.44 -3.22
CA GLU A 9 -5.23 -5.47 -3.53
C GLU A 9 -6.61 -4.85 -3.57
N PRO A 10 -7.48 -5.31 -4.46
CA PRO A 10 -8.85 -4.82 -4.46
C PRO A 10 -9.61 -5.34 -3.26
N VAL A 11 -10.42 -4.47 -2.68
CA VAL A 11 -11.30 -4.81 -1.58
C VAL A 11 -12.70 -4.43 -2.00
N VAL A 12 -13.57 -5.39 -2.13
CA VAL A 12 -14.94 -5.15 -2.54
C VAL A 12 -15.78 -5.02 -1.29
N GLU A 13 -16.41 -3.86 -1.15
CA GLU A 13 -17.34 -3.66 -0.06
C GLU A 13 -18.73 -4.09 -0.48
N THR A 14 -19.41 -4.79 0.39
CA THR A 14 -20.73 -5.29 0.07
C THR A 14 -21.72 -4.84 1.13
N GLU A 15 -22.96 -4.72 0.70
CA GLU A 15 -24.05 -4.40 1.60
C GLU A 15 -25.24 -5.24 1.15
N ASP A 16 -25.79 -6.00 2.10
CA ASP A 16 -26.90 -6.91 1.79
C ASP A 16 -26.60 -7.85 0.66
N GLY A 17 -25.33 -8.29 0.60
CA GLY A 17 -24.93 -9.24 -0.42
C GLY A 17 -24.60 -8.64 -1.76
N ASN A 18 -24.74 -7.33 -1.90
CA ASN A 18 -24.45 -6.65 -3.16
C ASN A 18 -23.19 -5.82 -3.04
N ALA A 19 -22.37 -5.86 -4.06
CA ALA A 19 -21.16 -5.04 -4.08
C ALA A 19 -21.56 -3.57 -4.23
N THR A 20 -21.13 -2.73 -3.29
CA THR A 20 -21.45 -1.32 -3.33
C THR A 20 -20.30 -0.48 -3.84
N SER A 21 -19.07 -0.91 -3.61
CA SER A 21 -17.93 -0.17 -4.11
C SER A 21 -16.70 -1.06 -4.06
N THR A 22 -15.70 -0.67 -4.83
CA THR A 22 -14.41 -1.34 -4.79
C THR A 22 -13.38 -0.33 -4.38
N LYS A 23 -12.59 -0.67 -3.38
CA LYS A 23 -11.48 0.14 -2.94
C LYS A 23 -10.22 -0.69 -3.04
N TYR A 24 -9.10 -0.06 -2.83
CA TYR A 24 -7.82 -0.75 -2.95
C TYR A 24 -7.04 -0.55 -1.66
N ALA A 25 -6.65 -1.65 -1.05
CA ALA A 25 -5.85 -1.63 0.17
C ALA A 25 -4.38 -1.69 -0.22
N VAL A 26 -3.61 -0.79 0.36
CA VAL A 26 -2.18 -0.69 0.06
C VAL A 26 -1.40 -1.26 1.24
N TYR A 27 -0.46 -2.14 0.95
CA TYR A 27 0.29 -2.86 1.97
C TYR A 27 1.77 -2.54 1.83
N LEU A 28 2.45 -2.55 2.96
CA LEU A 28 3.88 -2.32 3.05
C LEU A 28 4.51 -3.43 3.86
N LYS A 29 5.64 -3.92 3.39
CA LYS A 29 6.43 -4.89 4.12
C LYS A 29 7.87 -4.41 4.18
N GLY A 30 8.43 -4.39 5.36
CA GLY A 30 9.79 -3.95 5.57
C GLY A 30 9.86 -2.97 6.72
N PHE A 31 10.05 -1.70 6.43
CA PHE A 31 10.13 -0.68 7.46
C PHE A 31 9.05 0.36 7.21
N ASN A 32 8.24 0.59 8.23
CA ASN A 32 7.15 1.55 8.14
C ASN A 32 7.66 2.91 8.59
N TYR A 33 7.77 3.82 7.64
CA TYR A 33 8.33 5.14 7.93
C TYR A 33 7.38 6.02 8.72
N LYS A 34 6.11 5.68 8.77
CA LYS A 34 5.17 6.46 9.56
C LYS A 34 5.29 6.16 11.03
N THR A 35 5.56 4.93 11.38
CA THR A 35 5.69 4.54 12.78
C THR A 35 7.13 4.38 13.20
N PHE A 36 8.07 4.40 12.25
CA PHE A 36 9.50 4.19 12.49
C PHE A 36 9.76 2.84 13.14
N LYS A 37 9.07 1.83 12.64
CA LYS A 37 9.25 0.47 13.16
C LYS A 37 9.22 -0.50 12.00
N PRO A 38 9.94 -1.61 12.13
CA PRO A 38 9.83 -2.65 11.11
C PRO A 38 8.45 -3.29 11.16
N THR A 39 8.00 -3.74 10.02
CA THR A 39 6.71 -4.42 9.95
C THR A 39 6.89 -5.88 10.30
N ALA A 40 5.84 -6.49 10.80
CA ALA A 40 5.86 -7.91 11.14
C ALA A 40 5.48 -8.77 9.93
N GLY A 41 5.34 -8.16 8.80
CA GLY A 41 4.89 -8.82 7.59
C GLY A 41 4.23 -7.75 6.76
N TRP A 42 3.22 -8.14 5.98
CA TRP A 42 2.49 -7.14 5.22
C TRP A 42 1.56 -6.38 6.15
N GLU A 43 1.69 -5.06 6.15
CA GLU A 43 0.83 -4.20 6.95
C GLU A 43 0.02 -3.31 6.02
N LYS A 44 -1.27 -3.23 6.28
CA LYS A 44 -2.12 -2.34 5.51
C LYS A 44 -1.89 -0.92 6.03
N ILE A 45 -1.47 -0.03 5.15
CA ILE A 45 -1.15 1.34 5.54
C ILE A 45 -2.12 2.35 5.00
N ALA A 46 -2.92 1.98 4.01
CA ALA A 46 -3.85 2.92 3.42
C ALA A 46 -4.92 2.18 2.64
N THR A 47 -6.02 2.86 2.43
CA THR A 47 -7.07 2.37 1.55
C THR A 47 -7.44 3.54 0.65
N VAL A 48 -7.48 3.29 -0.66
CA VAL A 48 -7.75 4.34 -1.63
C VAL A 48 -8.91 3.90 -2.52
N ASP A 49 -9.43 4.84 -3.28
CA ASP A 49 -10.64 4.59 -4.06
C ASP A 49 -10.35 4.07 -5.46
N THR A 50 -9.19 4.33 -6.02
CA THR A 50 -8.90 3.94 -7.38
C THR A 50 -7.59 3.19 -7.45
N GLU A 51 -7.46 2.39 -8.51
CA GLU A 51 -6.23 1.63 -8.71
C GLU A 51 -5.05 2.55 -8.95
N GLU A 52 -5.27 3.65 -9.65
CA GLU A 52 -4.18 4.59 -9.90
C GLU A 52 -3.65 5.16 -8.61
N GLU A 53 -4.53 5.51 -7.69
CA GLU A 53 -4.10 6.00 -6.40
C GLU A 53 -3.33 4.94 -5.63
N ALA A 54 -3.77 3.69 -5.73
CA ALA A 54 -3.07 2.61 -5.06
C ALA A 54 -1.67 2.45 -5.60
N LYS A 55 -1.51 2.51 -6.92
CA LYS A 55 -0.19 2.42 -7.52
C LYS A 55 0.70 3.56 -7.07
N GLN A 56 0.14 4.76 -7.01
CA GLN A 56 0.91 5.92 -6.59
C GLN A 56 1.33 5.79 -5.12
N LYS A 57 0.45 5.29 -4.28
CA LYS A 57 0.81 5.07 -2.89
C LYS A 57 1.93 4.05 -2.76
N CYS A 58 1.87 3.00 -3.55
CA CYS A 58 2.92 1.99 -3.50
C CYS A 58 4.28 2.60 -3.82
N VAL A 59 4.32 3.54 -4.76
CA VAL A 59 5.57 4.20 -5.09
C VAL A 59 5.98 5.16 -3.98
N ASP A 60 5.01 5.89 -3.43
CA ASP A 60 5.30 6.93 -2.46
C ASP A 60 5.87 6.40 -1.17
N ILE A 61 5.49 5.18 -0.78
CA ILE A 61 5.92 4.65 0.50
C ILE A 61 7.23 3.89 0.42
N LEU A 62 7.78 3.73 -0.77
CA LEU A 62 9.07 3.10 -0.92
C LEU A 62 10.17 4.15 -0.82
N PRO A 63 11.37 3.74 -0.39
CA PRO A 63 12.46 4.70 -0.35
C PRO A 63 12.74 5.26 -1.74
N GLN A 64 13.04 6.54 -1.79
CA GLN A 64 13.25 7.21 -3.05
C GLN A 64 14.73 7.43 -3.35
N ASP A 65 15.60 6.86 -2.56
CA ASP A 65 16.99 7.19 -2.67
C ASP A 65 17.64 6.63 -3.90
N ASP A 66 17.10 5.59 -4.44
CA ASP A 66 17.79 4.93 -5.53
C ASP A 66 17.25 5.31 -6.85
N LYS A 67 16.33 6.12 -6.86
CA LYS A 67 15.88 6.41 -8.11
C LYS A 67 16.73 7.23 -8.83
N GLN A 68 17.26 7.38 -8.50
CA GLN A 68 17.91 7.93 -9.29
C GLN A 68 18.39 7.62 -10.28
N ASP A 69 18.41 7.20 -10.40
CA ASP A 69 18.91 6.88 -11.29
C ASP A 69 18.75 7.06 -12.19
N ALA A 70 18.48 7.38 -12.19
CA ALA A 70 18.41 7.47 -13.15
C ALA A 70 18.35 7.75 -13.63
#